data_8d73f7057b64cb12be4c40cae3aac638
#
_entry.id   8d73f7057b64cb12be4c40cae3aac638
#
_cell.length_a   1.000
_cell.length_b   1.000
_cell.length_c   1.000
_cell.angle_alpha   90.00
_cell.angle_beta   90.00
_cell.angle_gamma   90.00
#
_symmetry.space_group_name_H-M   'P 1'
#
loop_
_entity.id
_entity.type
_entity.pdbx_description
1 polymer ?
#
loop_
_entity_poly.entity_id
_entity_poly.type
_entity_poly.pdbx_seq_one_letter_code
_entity_poly.pdbx_strand_id
1 'polypeptide(L)'
;MSPATSRASFDAVYREHGKTVARWASRMLGPGDDCEDVVQDVFLVVRDKLPRFDGEAQLTTWLYEITVRVAQDFRRRRRWWSWVTGRGPSPSRGRVHAATATHEDSVADPVARLEGRERVALCYRVLDGLGEANRTAFILFELEGLSGEQIAAITGTRLGTVWVRLARARRAFVERMRRLEDEGAEGRQDRPPEAKRKQRART
;
A
#
# COMPACT_ATOMS: atom_id res chain seq x y z
N MET A 1 -5.73 0.91 44.95
CA MET A 1 -6.21 2.03 44.09
C MET A 1 -5.55 1.82 42.76
N SER A 2 -6.23 1.12 41.84
CA SER A 2 -5.75 0.95 40.45
C SER A 2 -5.92 2.28 39.70
N PRO A 3 -4.91 2.72 38.91
CA PRO A 3 -5.09 3.88 38.05
C PRO A 3 -6.16 3.53 37.02
N ALA A 4 -7.24 4.30 37.02
CA ALA A 4 -8.27 4.23 35.99
C ALA A 4 -7.57 4.49 34.63
N THR A 5 -7.37 3.43 33.86
CA THR A 5 -6.97 3.52 32.45
C THR A 5 -8.05 4.36 31.77
N SER A 6 -7.74 5.63 31.54
CA SER A 6 -8.62 6.54 30.82
C SER A 6 -8.95 5.88 29.48
N ARG A 7 -10.16 5.32 29.35
CA ARG A 7 -10.65 4.77 28.08
C ARG A 7 -10.55 5.90 27.05
N ALA A 8 -9.64 5.76 26.10
CA ALA A 8 -9.49 6.72 25.02
C ALA A 8 -10.83 6.88 24.33
N SER A 9 -11.32 8.11 24.22
CA SER A 9 -12.56 8.36 23.47
C SER A 9 -12.30 8.12 21.99
N PHE A 10 -13.29 7.64 21.26
CA PHE A 10 -13.21 7.45 19.82
C PHE A 10 -12.73 8.72 19.09
N ASP A 11 -13.27 9.89 19.48
CA ASP A 11 -12.89 11.16 18.86
C ASP A 11 -11.42 11.55 19.12
N ALA A 12 -10.89 11.20 20.29
CA ALA A 12 -9.48 11.42 20.59
C ALA A 12 -8.61 10.51 19.71
N VAL A 13 -8.92 9.22 19.60
CA VAL A 13 -8.23 8.27 18.76
C VAL A 13 -8.28 8.69 17.29
N TYR A 14 -9.44 9.10 16.80
CA TYR A 14 -9.59 9.57 15.42
C TYR A 14 -8.73 10.80 15.13
N ARG A 15 -8.76 11.82 15.99
CA ARG A 15 -7.97 13.05 15.82
C ARG A 15 -6.47 12.80 15.86
N GLU A 16 -6.02 11.94 16.77
CA GLU A 16 -4.61 11.67 16.98
C GLU A 16 -4.04 10.73 15.89
N HIS A 17 -4.80 9.70 15.50
CA HIS A 17 -4.29 8.62 14.65
C HIS A 17 -4.82 8.64 13.21
N GLY A 18 -5.81 9.48 12.88
CA GLY A 18 -6.46 9.48 11.56
C GLY A 18 -5.49 9.63 10.39
N LYS A 19 -4.56 10.58 10.48
CA LYS A 19 -3.52 10.77 9.44
C LYS A 19 -2.57 9.57 9.33
N THR A 20 -2.22 8.96 10.45
CA THR A 20 -1.36 7.78 10.51
C THR A 20 -2.03 6.57 9.89
N VAL A 21 -3.30 6.32 10.22
CA VAL A 21 -4.11 5.26 9.62
C VAL A 21 -4.25 5.47 8.10
N ALA A 22 -4.50 6.70 7.66
CA ALA A 22 -4.58 7.01 6.23
C ALA A 22 -3.26 6.72 5.49
N ARG A 23 -2.13 7.05 6.10
CA ARG A 23 -0.81 6.71 5.54
C ARG A 23 -0.61 5.20 5.44
N TRP A 24 -0.94 4.44 6.48
CA TRP A 24 -0.83 2.98 6.47
C TRP A 24 -1.76 2.34 5.42
N ALA A 25 -3.00 2.78 5.36
CA ALA A 25 -3.96 2.31 4.36
C ALA A 25 -3.43 2.56 2.94
N SER A 26 -2.94 3.77 2.65
CA SER A 26 -2.36 4.12 1.37
C SER A 26 -1.16 3.24 0.99
N ARG A 27 -0.26 2.95 1.93
CA ARG A 27 0.87 2.05 1.68
C ARG A 27 0.43 0.59 1.47
N MET A 28 -0.60 0.16 2.18
CA MET A 28 -1.15 -1.19 1.99
C MET A 28 -1.89 -1.35 0.66
N LEU A 29 -2.56 -0.31 0.18
CA LEU A 29 -3.35 -0.35 -1.06
C LEU A 29 -2.48 -0.06 -2.30
N GLY A 30 -1.68 0.97 -2.26
CA GLY A 30 -0.93 1.51 -3.39
C GLY A 30 -1.61 2.72 -4.03
N PRO A 31 -0.99 3.30 -5.07
CA PRO A 31 -1.53 4.47 -5.76
C PRO A 31 -2.79 4.11 -6.56
N GLY A 32 -3.76 5.00 -6.55
CA GLY A 32 -4.99 4.89 -7.36
C GLY A 32 -6.14 4.13 -6.72
N ASP A 33 -6.02 3.69 -5.49
CA ASP A 33 -7.12 3.08 -4.73
C ASP A 33 -7.86 4.10 -3.87
N ASP A 34 -9.14 3.82 -3.59
CA ASP A 34 -9.98 4.64 -2.72
C ASP A 34 -9.57 4.44 -1.25
N CYS A 35 -8.48 5.10 -0.88
CA CYS A 35 -7.92 5.02 0.47
C CYS A 35 -8.92 5.54 1.51
N GLU A 36 -9.77 6.51 1.16
CA GLU A 36 -10.76 7.09 2.04
C GLU A 36 -11.78 6.06 2.53
N ASP A 37 -12.28 5.20 1.63
CA ASP A 37 -13.22 4.14 1.98
C ASP A 37 -12.60 3.15 2.99
N VAL A 38 -11.32 2.79 2.76
CA VAL A 38 -10.61 1.88 3.67
C VAL A 38 -10.37 2.55 5.03
N VAL A 39 -10.02 3.83 5.06
CA VAL A 39 -9.87 4.58 6.33
C VAL A 39 -11.18 4.63 7.08
N GLN A 40 -12.30 4.87 6.40
CA GLN A 40 -13.63 4.87 6.99
C GLN A 40 -13.97 3.49 7.55
N ASP A 41 -13.75 2.42 6.79
CA ASP A 41 -13.97 1.03 7.24
C ASP A 41 -13.12 0.71 8.48
N VAL A 42 -11.84 1.15 8.53
CA VAL A 42 -10.97 0.99 9.69
C VAL A 42 -11.58 1.64 10.92
N PHE A 43 -12.03 2.90 10.82
CA PHE A 43 -12.60 3.61 11.97
C PHE A 43 -13.99 3.11 12.37
N LEU A 44 -14.76 2.50 11.47
CA LEU A 44 -15.97 1.77 11.83
C LEU A 44 -15.64 0.56 12.73
N VAL A 45 -14.61 -0.22 12.38
CA VAL A 45 -14.14 -1.34 13.18
C VAL A 45 -13.56 -0.87 14.52
N VAL A 46 -12.78 0.22 14.51
CA VAL A 46 -12.22 0.84 15.73
C VAL A 46 -13.35 1.25 16.67
N ARG A 47 -14.37 1.93 16.18
CA ARG A 47 -15.53 2.37 16.98
C ARG A 47 -16.23 1.21 17.69
N ASP A 48 -16.40 0.09 16.99
CA ASP A 48 -17.06 -1.10 17.56
C ASP A 48 -16.18 -1.81 18.60
N LYS A 49 -14.87 -1.87 18.37
CA LYS A 49 -13.95 -2.65 19.19
C LYS A 49 -13.29 -1.86 20.31
N LEU A 50 -13.19 -0.53 20.20
CA LEU A 50 -12.53 0.33 21.19
C LEU A 50 -13.08 0.19 22.62
N PRO A 51 -14.41 0.03 22.83
CA PRO A 51 -14.94 -0.20 24.19
C PRO A 51 -14.43 -1.48 24.89
N ARG A 52 -13.93 -2.43 24.10
CA ARG A 52 -13.39 -3.72 24.58
C ARG A 52 -11.87 -3.77 24.55
N PHE A 53 -11.23 -2.69 24.12
CA PHE A 53 -9.77 -2.59 24.12
C PHE A 53 -9.27 -2.49 25.56
N ASP A 54 -8.50 -3.49 26.01
CA ASP A 54 -8.02 -3.65 27.38
C ASP A 54 -6.69 -2.92 27.66
N GLY A 55 -6.01 -2.45 26.59
CA GLY A 55 -4.72 -1.78 26.72
C GLY A 55 -3.52 -2.71 26.90
N GLU A 56 -3.69 -4.02 26.79
CA GLU A 56 -2.55 -4.97 26.85
C GLU A 56 -1.55 -4.73 25.71
N ALA A 57 -2.04 -4.40 24.51
CA ALA A 57 -1.22 -3.97 23.38
C ALA A 57 -1.13 -2.44 23.32
N GLN A 58 -0.06 -1.93 22.69
CA GLN A 58 -0.02 -0.50 22.36
C GLN A 58 -1.15 -0.18 21.38
N LEU A 59 -1.87 0.92 21.62
CA LEU A 59 -2.98 1.37 20.79
C LEU A 59 -2.59 1.48 19.32
N THR A 60 -1.39 1.99 19.03
CA THR A 60 -0.87 2.10 17.66
C THR A 60 -0.70 0.74 16.98
N THR A 61 -0.20 -0.27 17.69
CA THR A 61 -0.06 -1.64 17.17
C THR A 61 -1.43 -2.24 16.86
N TRP A 62 -2.38 -2.06 17.75
CA TRP A 62 -3.75 -2.53 17.57
C TRP A 62 -4.47 -1.83 16.41
N LEU A 63 -4.32 -0.51 16.26
CA LEU A 63 -4.84 0.24 15.11
C LEU A 63 -4.21 -0.24 13.80
N TYR A 64 -2.90 -0.55 13.84
CA TYR A 64 -2.20 -1.04 12.66
C TYR A 64 -2.69 -2.44 12.24
N GLU A 65 -2.89 -3.33 13.20
CA GLU A 65 -3.48 -4.66 12.95
C GLU A 65 -4.85 -4.55 12.26
N ILE A 66 -5.73 -3.67 12.75
CA ILE A 66 -7.04 -3.41 12.13
C ILE A 66 -6.84 -2.87 10.70
N THR A 67 -5.96 -1.90 10.51
CA THR A 67 -5.70 -1.29 9.20
C THR A 67 -5.22 -2.33 8.18
N VAL A 68 -4.28 -3.19 8.57
CA VAL A 68 -3.76 -4.27 7.71
C VAL A 68 -4.89 -5.22 7.31
N ARG A 69 -5.72 -5.66 8.25
CA ARG A 69 -6.83 -6.60 7.98
C ARG A 69 -7.86 -5.98 7.04
N VAL A 70 -8.29 -4.76 7.31
CA VAL A 70 -9.29 -4.07 6.48
C VAL A 70 -8.75 -3.85 5.06
N ALA A 71 -7.51 -3.40 4.92
CA ALA A 71 -6.87 -3.22 3.62
C ALA A 71 -6.73 -4.55 2.84
N GLN A 72 -6.37 -5.64 3.50
CA GLN A 72 -6.32 -6.97 2.87
C GLN A 72 -7.70 -7.43 2.39
N ASP A 73 -8.74 -7.24 3.20
CA ASP A 73 -10.12 -7.61 2.86
C ASP A 73 -10.64 -6.78 1.69
N PHE A 74 -10.35 -5.48 1.68
CA PHE A 74 -10.67 -4.60 0.55
C PHE A 74 -10.01 -5.09 -0.74
N ARG A 75 -8.71 -5.38 -0.71
CA ARG A 75 -7.97 -5.89 -1.87
C ARG A 75 -8.50 -7.25 -2.33
N ARG A 76 -8.86 -8.15 -1.40
CA ARG A 76 -9.46 -9.45 -1.71
C ARG A 76 -10.78 -9.29 -2.43
N ARG A 77 -11.69 -8.42 -1.91
CA ARG A 77 -12.98 -8.12 -2.53
C ARG A 77 -12.79 -7.54 -3.93
N ARG A 78 -11.88 -6.57 -4.09
CA ARG A 78 -11.59 -5.95 -5.39
C ARG A 78 -11.08 -6.97 -6.43
N ARG A 79 -10.17 -7.86 -6.05
CA ARG A 79 -9.70 -8.94 -6.95
C ARG A 79 -10.83 -9.88 -7.34
N TRP A 80 -11.67 -10.25 -6.41
CA TRP A 80 -12.84 -11.09 -6.70
C TRP A 80 -13.79 -10.43 -7.69
N TRP A 81 -14.11 -9.14 -7.48
CA TRP A 81 -14.96 -8.37 -8.39
C TRP A 81 -14.33 -8.26 -9.78
N SER A 82 -13.04 -8.01 -9.91
CA SER A 82 -12.37 -7.94 -11.21
C SER A 82 -12.42 -9.27 -11.96
N TRP A 83 -12.31 -10.37 -11.23
CA TRP A 83 -12.43 -11.71 -11.80
C TRP A 83 -13.87 -12.01 -12.27
N VAL A 84 -14.88 -11.70 -11.47
CA VAL A 84 -16.30 -11.95 -11.81
C VAL A 84 -16.77 -11.09 -12.97
N THR A 85 -16.33 -9.84 -13.04
CA THR A 85 -16.80 -8.88 -14.07
C THR A 85 -15.99 -8.91 -15.35
N GLY A 86 -14.88 -9.69 -15.40
CA GLY A 86 -13.95 -9.70 -16.53
C GLY A 86 -13.27 -8.34 -16.78
N ARG A 87 -13.57 -7.34 -15.95
CA ARG A 87 -12.87 -6.05 -15.96
C ARG A 87 -11.62 -6.21 -15.14
N GLY A 88 -10.45 -6.03 -15.76
CA GLY A 88 -9.19 -5.93 -15.03
C GLY A 88 -9.30 -4.89 -13.91
N PRO A 89 -8.42 -4.87 -12.91
CA PRO A 89 -8.45 -3.89 -11.84
C PRO A 89 -8.49 -2.50 -12.48
N SER A 90 -9.69 -1.92 -12.52
CA SER A 90 -9.85 -0.55 -12.98
C SER A 90 -9.11 0.31 -11.97
N PRO A 91 -8.13 1.12 -12.38
CA PRO A 91 -7.67 2.15 -11.51
C PRO A 91 -8.91 2.99 -11.19
N SER A 92 -9.40 2.87 -9.96
CA SER A 92 -10.43 3.78 -9.51
C SER A 92 -9.94 5.19 -9.83
N ARG A 93 -10.78 5.98 -10.48
CA ARG A 93 -10.52 7.40 -10.74
C ARG A 93 -10.54 8.18 -9.42
N GLY A 94 -9.92 7.62 -8.38
CA GLY A 94 -9.68 8.28 -7.13
C GLY A 94 -8.76 9.47 -7.44
N ARG A 95 -9.24 10.65 -7.16
CA ARG A 95 -8.45 11.87 -7.12
C ARG A 95 -7.22 11.54 -6.28
N VAL A 96 -6.03 11.62 -6.88
CA VAL A 96 -4.76 11.41 -6.19
C VAL A 96 -4.67 12.48 -5.10
N HIS A 97 -5.27 12.22 -3.94
CA HIS A 97 -4.99 13.04 -2.78
C HIS A 97 -3.53 12.75 -2.39
N ALA A 98 -2.74 13.80 -2.40
CA ALA A 98 -1.32 13.84 -2.07
C ALA A 98 -1.03 13.50 -0.58
N ALA A 99 -1.74 12.51 -0.02
CA ALA A 99 -1.54 12.07 1.36
C ALA A 99 -0.33 11.15 1.55
N THR A 100 0.39 10.82 0.46
CA THR A 100 1.61 10.01 0.53
C THR A 100 2.90 10.83 0.37
N ALA A 101 2.81 12.14 0.24
CA ALA A 101 3.97 13.01 0.22
C ALA A 101 4.31 13.48 1.64
N THR A 102 4.77 12.57 2.50
CA THR A 102 5.65 12.95 3.62
C THR A 102 7.11 12.84 3.16
N HIS A 103 7.44 13.45 2.07
CA HIS A 103 8.71 14.09 1.85
C HIS A 103 8.39 15.56 1.66
N GLU A 104 9.04 16.37 2.48
CA GLU A 104 8.98 17.83 2.47
C GLU A 104 8.94 18.32 1.03
N ASP A 105 7.96 19.20 0.74
CA ASP A 105 7.85 19.96 -0.51
C ASP A 105 9.10 20.82 -0.71
N SER A 106 10.20 20.18 -1.05
CA SER A 106 11.29 20.81 -1.75
C SER A 106 10.83 21.03 -3.18
N VAL A 107 11.11 22.20 -3.71
CA VAL A 107 10.82 22.69 -5.07
C VAL A 107 11.37 21.68 -6.09
N ALA A 108 10.73 20.53 -6.24
CA ALA A 108 11.14 19.48 -7.15
C ALA A 108 10.50 19.74 -8.52
N ASP A 109 11.33 19.70 -9.55
CA ASP A 109 10.97 19.75 -10.95
C ASP A 109 9.72 18.87 -11.25
N PRO A 110 8.70 19.39 -11.97
CA PRO A 110 7.54 18.61 -12.37
C PRO A 110 7.87 17.28 -13.07
N VAL A 111 8.97 17.22 -13.82
CA VAL A 111 9.46 16.01 -14.49
C VAL A 111 9.94 15.00 -13.44
N ALA A 112 10.74 15.40 -12.47
CA ALA A 112 11.20 14.52 -11.41
C ALA A 112 10.04 13.98 -10.54
N ARG A 113 8.98 14.78 -10.36
CA ARG A 113 7.75 14.31 -9.66
C ARG A 113 7.01 13.26 -10.47
N LEU A 114 6.90 13.44 -11.80
CA LEU A 114 6.24 12.46 -12.67
C LEU A 114 7.00 11.14 -12.67
N GLU A 115 8.32 11.18 -12.87
CA GLU A 115 9.19 10.00 -12.81
C GLU A 115 9.11 9.28 -11.45
N GLY A 116 9.03 10.03 -10.35
CA GLY A 116 8.84 9.45 -9.01
C GLY A 116 7.51 8.71 -8.89
N ARG A 117 6.42 9.28 -9.41
CA ARG A 117 5.10 8.64 -9.42
C ARG A 117 5.08 7.38 -10.28
N GLU A 118 5.70 7.40 -11.45
CA GLU A 118 5.81 6.25 -12.34
C GLU A 118 6.60 5.11 -11.69
N ARG A 119 7.71 5.43 -11.02
CA ARG A 119 8.50 4.43 -10.26
C ARG A 119 7.69 3.81 -9.12
N VAL A 120 6.97 4.62 -8.34
CA VAL A 120 6.07 4.12 -7.30
C VAL A 120 4.98 3.23 -7.90
N ALA A 121 4.33 3.66 -8.97
CA ALA A 121 3.31 2.85 -9.65
C ALA A 121 3.88 1.53 -10.17
N LEU A 122 5.11 1.52 -10.69
CA LEU A 122 5.81 0.32 -11.10
C LEU A 122 6.05 -0.64 -9.92
N CYS A 123 6.57 -0.13 -8.80
CA CYS A 123 6.76 -0.93 -7.59
C CYS A 123 5.45 -1.60 -7.14
N TYR A 124 4.35 -0.86 -7.11
CA TYR A 124 3.06 -1.43 -6.70
C TYR A 124 2.51 -2.44 -7.70
N ARG A 125 2.72 -2.27 -9.01
CA ARG A 125 2.40 -3.31 -10.02
C ARG A 125 3.15 -4.62 -9.75
N VAL A 126 4.42 -4.52 -9.38
CA VAL A 126 5.23 -5.70 -9.00
C VAL A 126 4.68 -6.34 -7.73
N LEU A 127 4.37 -5.52 -6.71
CA LEU A 127 3.80 -5.98 -5.44
C LEU A 127 2.43 -6.65 -5.63
N ASP A 128 1.61 -6.17 -6.55
CA ASP A 128 0.28 -6.74 -6.83
C ASP A 128 0.35 -8.16 -7.41
N GLY A 129 1.46 -8.50 -8.03
CA GLY A 129 1.72 -9.86 -8.47
C GLY A 129 2.22 -10.80 -7.37
N LEU A 130 2.50 -10.32 -6.15
CA LEU A 130 2.85 -11.18 -5.02
C LEU A 130 1.58 -11.75 -4.36
N GLY A 131 1.71 -12.93 -3.75
CA GLY A 131 0.67 -13.43 -2.87
C GLY A 131 0.48 -12.49 -1.67
N GLU A 132 -0.76 -12.30 -1.21
CA GLU A 132 -1.13 -11.28 -0.21
C GLU A 132 -0.28 -11.33 1.06
N ALA A 133 0.00 -12.52 1.59
CA ALA A 133 0.82 -12.66 2.80
C ALA A 133 2.28 -12.23 2.58
N ASN A 134 2.86 -12.50 1.41
CA ASN A 134 4.21 -12.11 1.06
C ASN A 134 4.28 -10.59 0.80
N ARG A 135 3.28 -10.04 0.11
CA ARG A 135 3.13 -8.62 -0.14
C ARG A 135 3.02 -7.83 1.16
N THR A 136 2.16 -8.29 2.08
CA THR A 136 2.00 -7.67 3.40
C THR A 136 3.32 -7.66 4.16
N ALA A 137 4.02 -8.81 4.26
CA ALA A 137 5.30 -8.87 4.95
C ALA A 137 6.33 -7.91 4.34
N PHE A 138 6.37 -7.79 3.00
CA PHE A 138 7.25 -6.87 2.30
C PHE A 138 6.94 -5.40 2.63
N ILE A 139 5.67 -5.00 2.54
CA ILE A 139 5.26 -3.62 2.83
C ILE A 139 5.57 -3.25 4.28
N LEU A 140 5.22 -4.12 5.23
CA LEU A 140 5.43 -3.86 6.65
C LEU A 140 6.92 -3.74 7.00
N PHE A 141 7.78 -4.54 6.36
CA PHE A 141 9.22 -4.50 6.61
C PHE A 141 9.93 -3.38 5.84
N GLU A 142 9.75 -3.33 4.51
CA GLU A 142 10.55 -2.45 3.64
C GLU A 142 10.00 -1.01 3.58
N LEU A 143 8.69 -0.83 3.67
CA LEU A 143 8.09 0.50 3.55
C LEU A 143 7.72 1.12 4.90
N GLU A 144 7.37 0.30 5.90
CA GLU A 144 7.04 0.78 7.24
C GLU A 144 8.18 0.65 8.23
N GLY A 145 9.23 -0.11 7.91
CA GLY A 145 10.41 -0.29 8.77
C GLY A 145 10.12 -1.07 10.06
N LEU A 146 9.08 -1.92 10.07
CA LEU A 146 8.73 -2.70 11.25
C LEU A 146 9.67 -3.88 11.45
N SER A 147 9.93 -4.23 12.71
CA SER A 147 10.70 -5.42 13.05
C SER A 147 9.94 -6.71 12.72
N GLY A 148 10.65 -7.83 12.60
CA GLY A 148 10.03 -9.12 12.38
C GLY A 148 9.03 -9.51 13.47
N GLU A 149 9.33 -9.17 14.73
CA GLU A 149 8.47 -9.40 15.89
C GLU A 149 7.18 -8.58 15.83
N GLN A 150 7.29 -7.30 15.44
CA GLN A 150 6.13 -6.44 15.25
C GLN A 150 5.23 -6.96 14.11
N ILE A 151 5.83 -7.40 13.00
CA ILE A 151 5.09 -8.00 11.89
C ILE A 151 4.42 -9.31 12.31
N ALA A 152 5.11 -10.14 13.09
CA ALA A 152 4.56 -11.38 13.63
C ALA A 152 3.32 -11.11 14.49
N ALA A 153 3.39 -10.11 15.39
CA ALA A 153 2.29 -9.68 16.23
C ALA A 153 1.10 -9.16 15.40
N ILE A 154 1.35 -8.21 14.49
CA ILE A 154 0.32 -7.59 13.62
C ILE A 154 -0.38 -8.61 12.72
N THR A 155 0.37 -9.59 12.19
CA THR A 155 -0.17 -10.57 11.24
C THR A 155 -0.65 -11.86 11.90
N GLY A 156 -0.49 -12.00 13.20
CA GLY A 156 -0.83 -13.21 13.94
C GLY A 156 -0.06 -14.44 13.48
N THR A 157 1.19 -14.28 13.05
CA THR A 157 2.01 -15.37 12.51
C THR A 157 3.32 -15.55 13.29
N ARG A 158 3.93 -16.73 13.20
CA ARG A 158 5.22 -16.98 13.83
C ARG A 158 6.33 -16.19 13.15
N LEU A 159 7.31 -15.71 13.93
CA LEU A 159 8.46 -14.94 13.43
C LEU A 159 9.19 -15.64 12.29
N GLY A 160 9.43 -16.94 12.39
CA GLY A 160 10.04 -17.72 11.28
C GLY A 160 9.22 -17.68 9.98
N THR A 161 7.89 -17.63 10.08
CA THR A 161 7.00 -17.48 8.92
C THR A 161 7.14 -16.10 8.28
N VAL A 162 7.33 -15.04 9.08
CA VAL A 162 7.58 -13.67 8.58
C VAL A 162 8.84 -13.66 7.72
N TRP A 163 9.94 -14.23 8.22
CA TRP A 163 11.20 -14.27 7.46
C TRP A 163 11.10 -15.06 6.16
N VAL A 164 10.40 -16.19 6.17
CA VAL A 164 10.14 -16.97 4.95
C VAL A 164 9.33 -16.18 3.92
N ARG A 165 8.26 -15.50 4.37
CA ARG A 165 7.44 -14.65 3.51
C ARG A 165 8.23 -13.49 2.92
N LEU A 166 9.06 -12.84 3.73
CA LEU A 166 9.91 -11.73 3.31
C LEU A 166 10.95 -12.17 2.28
N ALA A 167 11.64 -13.29 2.52
CA ALA A 167 12.61 -13.84 1.58
C ALA A 167 11.97 -14.17 0.22
N ARG A 168 10.79 -14.80 0.23
CA ARG A 168 10.02 -15.09 -0.99
C ARG A 168 9.57 -13.81 -1.71
N ALA A 169 9.10 -12.83 -0.94
CA ALA A 169 8.66 -11.55 -1.48
C ALA A 169 9.81 -10.80 -2.16
N ARG A 170 10.97 -10.70 -1.51
CA ARG A 170 12.17 -10.04 -2.06
C ARG A 170 12.64 -10.69 -3.37
N ARG A 171 12.72 -12.04 -3.39
CA ARG A 171 13.11 -12.76 -4.60
C ARG A 171 12.15 -12.48 -5.76
N ALA A 172 10.86 -12.65 -5.51
CA ALA A 172 9.84 -12.44 -6.54
C ALA A 172 9.74 -10.97 -6.99
N PHE A 173 9.99 -10.01 -6.09
CA PHE A 173 10.05 -8.59 -6.40
C PHE A 173 11.19 -8.28 -7.37
N VAL A 174 12.40 -8.70 -7.05
CA VAL A 174 13.59 -8.46 -7.89
C VAL A 174 13.43 -9.12 -9.26
N GLU A 175 12.94 -10.37 -9.32
CA GLU A 175 12.71 -11.07 -10.57
C GLU A 175 11.71 -10.36 -11.48
N ARG A 176 10.61 -9.87 -10.91
CA ARG A 176 9.58 -9.15 -11.66
C ARG A 176 10.02 -7.76 -12.09
N MET A 177 10.77 -7.05 -11.25
CA MET A 177 11.34 -5.76 -11.62
C MET A 177 12.23 -5.89 -12.86
N ARG A 178 13.13 -6.87 -12.87
CA ARG A 178 14.00 -7.13 -14.02
C ARG A 178 13.21 -7.41 -15.30
N ARG A 179 12.18 -8.25 -15.22
CA ARG A 179 11.33 -8.53 -16.41
C ARG A 179 10.68 -7.26 -16.96
N LEU A 180 10.16 -6.41 -16.11
CA LEU A 180 9.52 -5.16 -16.55
C LEU A 180 10.53 -4.15 -17.10
N GLU A 181 11.75 -4.14 -16.59
CA GLU A 181 12.86 -3.33 -17.15
C GLU A 181 13.26 -3.83 -18.54
N ASP A 182 13.40 -5.15 -18.72
CA ASP A 182 13.73 -5.79 -20.00
C ASP A 182 12.62 -5.53 -21.05
N GLU A 183 11.34 -5.73 -20.70
CA GLU A 183 10.20 -5.42 -21.56
C GLU A 183 10.15 -3.92 -21.94
N GLY A 184 10.47 -3.04 -21.00
CA GLY A 184 10.55 -1.60 -21.23
C GLY A 184 11.71 -1.19 -22.13
N ALA A 185 12.82 -1.91 -22.12
CA ALA A 185 13.98 -1.69 -22.97
C ALA A 185 13.69 -2.13 -24.42
N GLU A 186 13.07 -3.30 -24.60
CA GLU A 186 12.68 -3.83 -25.92
C GLU A 186 11.64 -2.93 -26.60
N GLY A 187 10.63 -2.46 -25.86
CA GLY A 187 9.59 -1.54 -26.40
C GLY A 187 10.11 -0.15 -26.77
N ARG A 188 11.29 0.26 -26.27
CA ARG A 188 11.95 1.50 -26.69
C ARG A 188 12.76 1.34 -27.96
N GLN A 189 13.33 0.16 -28.22
CA GLN A 189 14.12 -0.11 -29.42
C GLN A 189 13.23 -0.26 -30.66
N ASP A 190 11.99 -0.73 -30.48
CA ASP A 190 11.04 -0.92 -31.60
C ASP A 190 10.29 0.37 -31.99
N ARG A 191 10.53 1.48 -31.30
CA ARG A 191 9.91 2.77 -31.64
C ARG A 191 10.69 3.42 -32.79
N PRO A 192 10.13 3.48 -34.00
CA PRO A 192 10.82 4.11 -35.14
C PRO A 192 11.15 5.57 -34.81
N PRO A 193 12.35 6.05 -35.14
CA PRO A 193 12.77 7.40 -34.86
C PRO A 193 11.76 8.41 -35.45
N GLU A 194 11.34 9.37 -34.62
CA GLU A 194 10.27 10.37 -34.94
C GLU A 194 10.51 11.10 -36.28
N ALA A 195 11.74 11.11 -36.80
CA ALA A 195 12.09 11.72 -38.08
C ALA A 195 11.32 11.11 -39.27
N LYS A 196 10.94 9.84 -39.23
CA LYS A 196 10.21 9.16 -40.32
C LYS A 196 8.70 9.46 -40.33
N ARG A 197 8.13 9.92 -39.24
CA ARG A 197 6.69 10.23 -39.12
C ARG A 197 6.33 11.60 -39.74
N LYS A 198 7.27 12.57 -39.69
CA LYS A 198 7.05 13.89 -40.29
C LYS A 198 7.17 13.87 -41.81
N GLN A 199 7.82 12.89 -42.40
CA GLN A 199 8.00 12.79 -43.85
C GLN A 199 6.79 12.15 -44.57
N ARG A 200 6.02 11.26 -43.87
CA ARG A 200 4.79 10.66 -44.44
C ARG A 200 3.55 11.55 -44.36
N ALA A 201 3.58 12.62 -43.58
CA ALA A 201 2.47 13.59 -43.46
C ALA A 201 2.58 14.76 -44.41
N ARG A 202 3.58 14.75 -45.31
CA ARG A 202 3.82 15.83 -46.33
C ARG A 202 3.70 15.34 -47.78
N THR A 203 3.21 14.13 -48.01
CA THR A 203 2.84 13.58 -49.32
C THR A 203 1.35 13.26 -49.32
#